data_65789b7212f58fb7220b8e63b1ec73c2
#
_entry.id   65789b7212f58fb7220b8e63b1ec73c2
#
_cell.length_a   1.000
_cell.length_b   1.000
_cell.length_c   1.000
_cell.angle_alpha   90.00
_cell.angle_beta   90.00
_cell.angle_gamma   90.00
#
_symmetry.space_group_name_H-M   'P 1'
#
loop_
_entity.id
_entity.type
_entity.pdbx_description
1 polymer ?
#
loop_
_entity_poly.entity_id
_entity_poly.type
_entity_poly.pdbx_seq_one_letter_code
_entity_poly.pdbx_strand_id
1 'polypeptide(L)'
;ETVEVLNKYQKKKNIKIYDAGCGTGLVGVELKKYGFKDFYGADLSQTLLDLVPNGLYQKLVKSDLNKPILEDENIYDVVMCVGTFTFGHVKPHALDEFLRITKKGGLICFTINEGIHEEYGFDLKIKELLESNKWKELEFFKSDYIASKEVNAWLGLYEVIK
;
A
#
# COMPACT_ATOMS: atom_id res chain seq x y z
N GLU A 1 5.64 -9.31 7.26
CA GLU A 1 6.85 -8.61 6.75
C GLU A 1 6.58 -7.14 6.44
N THR A 2 5.61 -6.76 5.57
CA THR A 2 5.35 -5.36 5.19
C THR A 2 5.07 -4.45 6.38
N VAL A 3 4.22 -4.86 7.31
CA VAL A 3 3.92 -4.09 8.53
C VAL A 3 5.15 -4.02 9.45
N GLU A 4 5.95 -5.08 9.50
CA GLU A 4 7.21 -5.09 10.24
C GLU A 4 8.20 -4.07 9.68
N VAL A 5 8.35 -4.01 8.35
CA VAL A 5 9.19 -3.01 7.67
C VAL A 5 8.67 -1.61 7.94
N LEU A 6 7.36 -1.37 7.79
CA LEU A 6 6.75 -0.10 8.14
C LEU A 6 7.08 0.31 9.59
N ASN A 7 6.97 -0.63 10.53
CA ASN A 7 7.21 -0.38 11.95
C ASN A 7 8.65 0.01 12.28
N LYS A 8 9.62 -0.32 11.43
CA LYS A 8 11.02 0.16 11.60
C LYS A 8 11.10 1.67 11.44
N TYR A 9 10.35 2.25 10.51
CA TYR A 9 10.41 3.67 10.16
C TYR A 9 9.31 4.51 10.80
N GLN A 10 8.14 3.92 11.05
CA GLN A 10 7.01 4.62 11.67
C GLN A 10 6.83 4.21 13.12
N LYS A 11 7.35 5.03 14.02
CA LYS A 11 7.28 4.76 15.47
C LYS A 11 6.02 5.32 16.13
N LYS A 12 5.46 6.39 15.59
CA LYS A 12 4.19 6.96 16.07
C LYS A 12 3.05 6.03 15.69
N LYS A 13 2.18 5.71 16.64
CA LYS A 13 1.02 4.84 16.44
C LYS A 13 -0.28 5.60 16.22
N ASN A 14 -0.33 6.84 16.68
CA ASN A 14 -1.46 7.75 16.48
C ASN A 14 -1.32 8.46 15.11
N ILE A 15 -1.45 7.67 14.05
CA ILE A 15 -1.34 8.10 12.66
C ILE A 15 -2.49 7.51 11.85
N LYS A 16 -2.78 8.13 10.71
CA LYS A 16 -3.84 7.74 9.80
C LYS A 16 -3.28 6.94 8.63
N ILE A 17 -3.76 5.71 8.44
CA ILE A 17 -3.29 4.76 7.43
C ILE A 17 -4.40 4.46 6.42
N TYR A 18 -4.06 4.43 5.13
CA TYR A 18 -4.94 3.96 4.06
C TYR A 18 -4.42 2.63 3.53
N ASP A 19 -5.25 1.59 3.58
CA ASP A 19 -4.94 0.25 3.09
C ASP A 19 -5.63 0.03 1.74
N ALA A 20 -4.89 0.29 0.68
CA ALA A 20 -5.36 0.19 -0.70
C ALA A 20 -5.32 -1.27 -1.17
N GLY A 21 -6.47 -1.81 -1.57
CA GLY A 21 -6.59 -3.22 -1.90
C GLY A 21 -6.55 -4.09 -0.65
N CYS A 22 -7.33 -3.74 0.37
CA CYS A 22 -7.27 -4.36 1.69
C CYS A 22 -7.78 -5.81 1.74
N GLY A 23 -8.51 -6.27 0.72
CA GLY A 23 -9.04 -7.63 0.65
C GLY A 23 -9.89 -7.98 1.86
N THR A 24 -9.53 -9.08 2.53
CA THR A 24 -10.21 -9.55 3.75
C THR A 24 -9.65 -8.93 5.04
N GLY A 25 -8.70 -7.99 4.93
CA GLY A 25 -8.20 -7.22 6.08
C GLY A 25 -6.97 -7.79 6.77
N LEU A 26 -6.19 -8.66 6.12
CA LEU A 26 -4.99 -9.27 6.72
C LEU A 26 -3.95 -8.23 7.16
N VAL A 27 -3.74 -7.19 6.36
CA VAL A 27 -2.84 -6.08 6.72
C VAL A 27 -3.37 -5.34 7.95
N GLY A 28 -4.67 -5.07 7.99
CA GLY A 28 -5.31 -4.43 9.15
C GLY A 28 -5.13 -5.23 10.44
N VAL A 29 -5.25 -6.55 10.38
CA VAL A 29 -4.98 -7.44 11.53
C VAL A 29 -3.54 -7.27 12.02
N GLU A 30 -2.57 -7.26 11.10
CA GLU A 30 -1.17 -7.06 11.45
C GLU A 30 -0.89 -5.66 11.98
N LEU A 31 -1.46 -4.61 11.36
CA LEU A 31 -1.35 -3.24 11.84
C LEU A 31 -1.80 -3.11 13.29
N LYS A 32 -2.92 -3.74 13.64
CA LYS A 32 -3.45 -3.75 15.01
C LYS A 32 -2.49 -4.41 16.00
N LYS A 33 -1.85 -5.51 15.63
CA LYS A 33 -0.84 -6.20 16.46
C LYS A 33 0.35 -5.28 16.79
N TYR A 34 0.73 -4.41 15.85
CA TYR A 34 1.81 -3.43 16.04
C TYR A 34 1.37 -2.13 16.74
N GLY A 35 0.10 -2.05 17.14
CA GLY A 35 -0.42 -0.91 17.91
C GLY A 35 -1.02 0.23 17.09
N PHE A 36 -1.10 0.10 15.77
CA PHE A 36 -1.83 1.05 14.93
C PHE A 36 -3.33 0.86 15.10
N LYS A 37 -4.11 1.96 15.08
CA LYS A 37 -5.55 1.92 15.38
C LYS A 37 -6.42 2.64 14.36
N ASP A 38 -5.89 3.64 13.68
CA ASP A 38 -6.66 4.51 12.78
C ASP A 38 -6.33 4.18 11.33
N PHE A 39 -7.01 3.18 10.78
CA PHE A 39 -6.81 2.80 9.38
C PHE A 39 -8.13 2.57 8.64
N TYR A 40 -8.07 2.88 7.35
CA TYR A 40 -9.17 2.90 6.39
C TYR A 40 -8.83 1.95 5.26
N GLY A 41 -9.79 1.15 4.81
CA GLY A 41 -9.57 0.15 3.78
C GLY A 41 -10.41 0.39 2.54
N ALA A 42 -9.86 0.03 1.39
CA ALA A 42 -10.55 0.03 0.11
C ALA A 42 -10.21 -1.23 -0.69
N ASP A 43 -11.20 -1.79 -1.34
CA ASP A 43 -11.03 -2.92 -2.26
C ASP A 43 -12.10 -2.90 -3.34
N LEU A 44 -11.79 -3.47 -4.50
CA LEU A 44 -12.75 -3.59 -5.61
C LEU A 44 -13.83 -4.64 -5.33
N SER A 45 -13.51 -5.65 -4.53
CA SER A 45 -14.38 -6.79 -4.24
C SER A 45 -15.21 -6.57 -2.98
N GLN A 46 -16.51 -6.33 -3.13
CA GLN A 46 -17.43 -6.26 -2.01
C GLN A 46 -17.47 -7.58 -1.22
N THR A 47 -17.35 -8.71 -1.92
CA THR A 47 -17.30 -10.04 -1.29
C THR A 47 -16.14 -10.15 -0.29
N LEU A 48 -14.95 -9.63 -0.65
CA LEU A 48 -13.80 -9.63 0.26
C LEU A 48 -14.00 -8.64 1.42
N LEU A 49 -14.53 -7.45 1.15
CA LEU A 49 -14.82 -6.46 2.18
C LEU A 49 -15.80 -6.99 3.23
N ASP A 50 -16.79 -7.78 2.80
CA ASP A 50 -17.78 -8.38 3.70
C ASP A 50 -17.15 -9.43 4.66
N LEU A 51 -15.97 -9.94 4.34
CA LEU A 51 -15.22 -10.89 5.19
C LEU A 51 -14.26 -10.20 6.17
N VAL A 52 -14.10 -8.89 6.09
CA VAL A 52 -13.24 -8.14 7.02
C VAL A 52 -13.85 -8.21 8.43
N PRO A 53 -13.06 -8.50 9.48
CA PRO A 53 -13.56 -8.51 10.85
C PRO A 53 -14.24 -7.18 11.23
N ASN A 54 -15.41 -7.25 11.86
CA ASN A 54 -16.17 -6.08 12.27
C ASN A 54 -15.35 -5.16 13.19
N GLY A 55 -15.36 -3.86 12.88
CA GLY A 55 -14.69 -2.85 13.68
C GLY A 55 -13.17 -2.81 13.54
N LEU A 56 -12.59 -3.60 12.63
CA LEU A 56 -11.14 -3.59 12.40
C LEU A 56 -10.69 -2.28 11.75
N TYR A 57 -11.37 -1.84 10.69
CA TYR A 57 -11.14 -0.57 10.00
C TYR A 57 -12.14 0.49 10.45
N GLN A 58 -11.72 1.75 10.46
CA GLN A 58 -12.62 2.88 10.71
C GLN A 58 -13.68 2.99 9.61
N LYS A 59 -13.30 2.68 8.37
CA LYS A 59 -14.16 2.71 7.20
C LYS A 59 -13.65 1.74 6.15
N LEU A 60 -14.57 1.07 5.45
CA LEU A 60 -14.31 0.22 4.29
C LEU A 60 -15.10 0.75 3.10
N VAL A 61 -14.44 0.89 1.94
CA VAL A 61 -15.05 1.42 0.73
C VAL A 61 -14.75 0.52 -0.46
N LYS A 62 -15.76 0.22 -1.26
CA LYS A 62 -15.57 -0.39 -2.57
C LYS A 62 -14.96 0.65 -3.50
N SER A 63 -13.76 0.38 -4.04
CA SER A 63 -13.02 1.32 -4.87
C SER A 63 -12.16 0.59 -5.91
N ASP A 64 -12.15 1.13 -7.13
CA ASP A 64 -11.25 0.70 -8.19
C ASP A 64 -9.99 1.58 -8.15
N LEU A 65 -8.85 0.99 -7.79
CA LEU A 65 -7.58 1.70 -7.66
C LEU A 65 -6.97 2.14 -9.01
N ASN A 66 -7.54 1.71 -10.14
CA ASN A 66 -7.21 2.25 -11.46
C ASN A 66 -7.91 3.59 -11.74
N LYS A 67 -8.81 4.01 -10.87
CA LYS A 67 -9.55 5.28 -10.92
C LYS A 67 -9.08 6.19 -9.79
N PRO A 68 -9.37 7.51 -9.88
CA PRO A 68 -9.08 8.43 -8.78
C PRO A 68 -9.68 7.96 -7.45
N ILE A 69 -8.87 8.02 -6.39
CA ILE A 69 -9.33 7.69 -5.04
C ILE A 69 -10.20 8.84 -4.51
N LEU A 70 -11.39 8.52 -3.98
CA LEU A 70 -12.32 9.50 -3.44
C LEU A 70 -11.93 9.95 -2.02
N GLU A 71 -10.71 10.42 -1.90
CA GLU A 71 -10.15 11.01 -0.69
C GLU A 71 -9.44 12.31 -1.06
N ASP A 72 -9.40 13.26 -0.12
CA ASP A 72 -8.67 14.50 -0.34
C ASP A 72 -7.16 14.25 -0.36
N GLU A 73 -6.42 15.22 -0.90
CA GLU A 73 -4.97 15.18 -0.89
C GLU A 73 -4.38 15.42 0.51
N ASN A 74 -3.20 14.86 0.78
CA ASN A 74 -2.44 15.10 2.01
C ASN A 74 -3.19 14.75 3.31
N ILE A 75 -3.94 13.66 3.31
CA ILE A 75 -4.72 13.20 4.48
C ILE A 75 -4.00 12.12 5.27
N TYR A 76 -3.37 11.16 4.58
CA TYR A 76 -2.82 9.98 5.22
C TYR A 76 -1.35 10.13 5.57
N ASP A 77 -0.97 9.63 6.73
CA ASP A 77 0.43 9.52 7.15
C ASP A 77 1.13 8.34 6.47
N VAL A 78 0.36 7.28 6.17
CA VAL A 78 0.85 6.07 5.50
C VAL A 78 -0.20 5.55 4.53
N VAL A 79 0.26 5.11 3.36
CA VAL A 79 -0.53 4.30 2.43
C VAL A 79 0.12 2.93 2.30
N MET A 80 -0.67 1.87 2.49
CA MET A 80 -0.27 0.48 2.29
C MET A 80 -0.95 -0.07 1.04
N CYS A 81 -0.24 -0.88 0.27
CA CYS A 81 -0.83 -1.62 -0.86
C CYS A 81 -0.14 -2.97 -0.99
N VAL A 82 -0.68 -3.98 -0.34
CA VAL A 82 -0.04 -5.30 -0.18
C VAL A 82 -0.86 -6.38 -0.89
N GLY A 83 -0.20 -7.13 -1.81
CA GLY A 83 -0.86 -8.21 -2.54
C GLY A 83 -1.82 -7.77 -3.63
N THR A 84 -1.80 -6.50 -4.01
CA THR A 84 -2.73 -5.91 -4.98
C THR A 84 -2.09 -5.70 -6.36
N PHE A 85 -0.81 -5.36 -6.41
CA PHE A 85 -0.07 -5.22 -7.66
C PHE A 85 0.31 -6.62 -8.18
N THR A 86 -0.64 -7.25 -8.85
CA THR A 86 -0.55 -8.60 -9.43
C THR A 86 -1.10 -8.63 -10.86
N PHE A 87 -1.03 -9.79 -11.53
CA PHE A 87 -1.51 -9.93 -12.91
C PHE A 87 -2.98 -9.53 -13.07
N GLY A 88 -3.27 -8.73 -14.11
CA GLY A 88 -4.62 -8.35 -14.51
C GLY A 88 -5.32 -7.33 -13.60
N HIS A 89 -4.63 -6.78 -12.61
CA HIS A 89 -5.20 -5.86 -11.61
C HIS A 89 -4.75 -4.41 -11.78
N VAL A 90 -4.32 -3.79 -10.69
CA VAL A 90 -4.01 -2.36 -10.61
C VAL A 90 -2.72 -2.03 -11.39
N LYS A 91 -2.73 -0.92 -12.10
CA LYS A 91 -1.61 -0.44 -12.92
C LYS A 91 -0.74 0.57 -12.16
N PRO A 92 0.51 0.84 -12.66
CA PRO A 92 1.47 1.72 -11.97
C PRO A 92 0.99 3.14 -11.68
N HIS A 93 0.06 3.68 -12.47
CA HIS A 93 -0.49 5.03 -12.25
C HIS A 93 -1.21 5.18 -10.89
N ALA A 94 -1.61 4.08 -10.26
CA ALA A 94 -2.15 4.11 -8.90
C ALA A 94 -1.17 4.75 -7.90
N LEU A 95 0.13 4.64 -8.14
CA LEU A 95 1.17 5.28 -7.30
C LEU A 95 1.04 6.80 -7.27
N ASP A 96 0.56 7.43 -8.34
CA ASP A 96 0.30 8.89 -8.36
C ASP A 96 -0.81 9.27 -7.37
N GLU A 97 -1.87 8.47 -7.30
CA GLU A 97 -2.95 8.67 -6.33
C GLU A 97 -2.49 8.43 -4.90
N PHE A 98 -1.64 7.42 -4.68
CA PHE A 98 -1.06 7.18 -3.36
C PHE A 98 -0.21 8.37 -2.90
N LEU A 99 0.58 8.96 -3.81
CA LEU A 99 1.32 10.19 -3.53
C LEU A 99 0.38 11.35 -3.20
N ARG A 100 -0.69 11.51 -3.98
CA ARG A 100 -1.65 12.61 -3.79
C ARG A 100 -2.27 12.59 -2.38
N ILE A 101 -2.75 11.43 -1.93
CA ILE A 101 -3.45 11.31 -0.64
C ILE A 101 -2.50 11.23 0.55
N THR A 102 -1.20 10.98 0.34
CA THR A 102 -0.20 10.89 1.41
C THR A 102 0.38 12.27 1.71
N LYS A 103 0.53 12.59 2.99
CA LYS A 103 1.19 13.82 3.44
C LYS A 103 2.67 13.84 3.07
N LYS A 104 3.22 15.04 2.89
CA LYS A 104 4.68 15.22 2.83
C LYS A 104 5.33 14.63 4.09
N GLY A 105 6.39 13.83 3.91
CA GLY A 105 7.03 13.09 5.00
C GLY A 105 6.30 11.80 5.38
N GLY A 106 5.15 11.54 4.80
CA GLY A 106 4.43 10.28 4.97
C GLY A 106 5.08 9.14 4.20
N LEU A 107 4.62 7.92 4.44
CA LEU A 107 5.20 6.71 3.87
C LEU A 107 4.24 5.99 2.95
N ILE A 108 4.78 5.42 1.88
CA ILE A 108 4.04 4.51 0.98
C ILE A 108 4.75 3.16 1.01
N CYS A 109 4.03 2.11 1.41
CA CYS A 109 4.54 0.75 1.50
C CYS A 109 3.72 -0.19 0.61
N PHE A 110 4.38 -0.91 -0.28
CA PHE A 110 3.67 -1.78 -1.22
C PHE A 110 4.47 -3.02 -1.57
N THR A 111 3.78 -4.02 -2.12
CA THR A 111 4.39 -5.16 -2.77
C THR A 111 4.00 -5.22 -4.24
N ILE A 112 4.92 -5.66 -5.09
CA ILE A 112 4.69 -5.86 -6.52
C ILE A 112 5.08 -7.30 -6.86
N ASN A 113 4.17 -8.06 -7.47
CA ASN A 113 4.48 -9.40 -7.96
C ASN A 113 5.68 -9.35 -8.91
N GLU A 114 6.65 -10.23 -8.73
CA GLU A 114 7.88 -10.26 -9.52
C GLU A 114 7.62 -10.30 -11.03
N GLY A 115 6.61 -11.08 -11.46
CA GLY A 115 6.28 -11.26 -12.88
C GLY A 115 5.75 -10.01 -13.57
N ILE A 116 5.23 -9.03 -12.83
CA ILE A 116 4.66 -7.79 -13.42
C ILE A 116 5.49 -6.54 -13.18
N HIS A 117 6.54 -6.62 -12.38
CA HIS A 117 7.35 -5.46 -12.01
C HIS A 117 7.87 -4.70 -13.24
N GLU A 118 8.46 -5.41 -14.20
CA GLU A 118 8.91 -4.82 -15.46
C GLU A 118 7.81 -4.85 -16.53
N GLU A 119 7.08 -5.96 -16.64
CA GLU A 119 6.07 -6.16 -17.69
C GLU A 119 4.99 -5.08 -17.68
N TYR A 120 4.55 -4.63 -16.51
CA TYR A 120 3.53 -3.57 -16.39
C TYR A 120 4.10 -2.18 -16.20
N GLY A 121 5.43 -2.02 -16.18
CA GLY A 121 6.10 -0.73 -16.09
C GLY A 121 6.17 -0.14 -14.68
N PHE A 122 6.06 -0.96 -13.63
CA PHE A 122 6.25 -0.48 -12.25
C PHE A 122 7.66 0.03 -12.01
N ASP A 123 8.68 -0.66 -12.56
CA ASP A 123 10.08 -0.26 -12.50
C ASP A 123 10.29 1.15 -13.08
N LEU A 124 9.68 1.43 -14.23
CA LEU A 124 9.76 2.74 -14.90
C LEU A 124 9.04 3.82 -14.09
N LYS A 125 7.88 3.49 -13.51
CA LYS A 125 7.11 4.44 -12.70
C LYS A 125 7.84 4.79 -11.40
N ILE A 126 8.40 3.79 -10.73
CA ILE A 126 9.20 3.99 -9.51
C ILE A 126 10.38 4.92 -9.81
N LYS A 127 11.11 4.65 -10.92
CA LYS A 127 12.23 5.47 -11.36
C LYS A 127 11.82 6.91 -11.69
N GLU A 128 10.72 7.10 -12.42
CA GLU A 128 10.16 8.43 -12.72
C GLU A 128 9.92 9.23 -11.43
N LEU A 129 9.30 8.63 -10.43
CA LEU A 129 9.00 9.28 -9.17
C LEU A 129 10.24 9.61 -8.34
N LEU A 130 11.28 8.77 -8.42
CA LEU A 130 12.58 9.04 -7.81
C LEU A 130 13.30 10.21 -8.50
N GLU A 131 13.40 10.19 -9.83
CA GLU A 131 14.08 11.21 -10.63
C GLU A 131 13.39 12.57 -10.55
N SER A 132 12.06 12.59 -10.41
CA SER A 132 11.27 13.82 -10.23
C SER A 132 11.18 14.30 -8.79
N ASN A 133 11.90 13.69 -7.85
CA ASN A 133 11.91 14.03 -6.42
C ASN A 133 10.51 14.03 -5.77
N LYS A 134 9.62 13.13 -6.20
CA LYS A 134 8.31 12.95 -5.57
C LYS A 134 8.38 12.14 -4.30
N TRP A 135 9.28 11.19 -4.28
CA TRP A 135 9.57 10.36 -3.10
C TRP A 135 11.05 9.98 -3.03
N LYS A 136 11.47 9.43 -1.89
CA LYS A 136 12.78 8.82 -1.75
C LYS A 136 12.64 7.38 -1.25
N GLU A 137 13.51 6.49 -1.74
CA GLU A 137 13.53 5.10 -1.35
C GLU A 137 14.12 4.93 0.06
N LEU A 138 13.40 4.21 0.92
CA LEU A 138 13.89 3.76 2.22
C LEU A 138 14.25 2.28 2.18
N GLU A 139 13.42 1.45 1.55
CA GLU A 139 13.63 0.01 1.36
C GLU A 139 13.12 -0.40 -0.01
N PHE A 140 13.86 -1.26 -0.71
CA PHE A 140 13.38 -1.95 -1.91
C PHE A 140 14.13 -3.27 -2.06
N PHE A 141 13.43 -4.38 -1.89
CA PHE A 141 14.03 -5.71 -1.93
C PHE A 141 13.03 -6.80 -2.34
N LYS A 142 13.56 -7.94 -2.80
CA LYS A 142 12.74 -9.13 -3.04
C LYS A 142 12.38 -9.79 -1.71
N SER A 143 11.11 -10.08 -1.58
CA SER A 143 10.52 -10.74 -0.43
C SER A 143 9.88 -12.04 -0.85
N ASP A 144 10.00 -13.08 -0.03
CA ASP A 144 9.26 -14.35 -0.19
C ASP A 144 7.83 -14.15 0.29
N TYR A 145 7.06 -13.47 -0.53
CA TYR A 145 5.74 -12.93 -0.19
C TYR A 145 4.75 -14.01 0.28
N ILE A 146 4.69 -15.15 -0.40
CA ILE A 146 3.92 -16.32 0.02
C ILE A 146 4.79 -17.55 -0.18
N ALA A 147 5.53 -17.94 0.85
CA ALA A 147 6.44 -19.09 0.80
C ALA A 147 5.76 -20.40 0.35
N SER A 148 4.48 -20.60 0.72
CA SER A 148 3.71 -21.77 0.32
C SER A 148 3.30 -21.82 -1.16
N LYS A 149 3.40 -20.70 -1.88
CA LYS A 149 3.03 -20.59 -3.30
C LYS A 149 4.22 -20.29 -4.22
N GLU A 150 5.44 -20.26 -3.68
CA GLU A 150 6.66 -19.90 -4.42
C GLU A 150 6.53 -18.59 -5.22
N VAL A 151 5.73 -17.65 -4.70
CA VAL A 151 5.50 -16.35 -5.34
C VAL A 151 6.39 -15.32 -4.68
N ASN A 152 7.35 -14.80 -5.45
CA ASN A 152 8.20 -13.70 -5.03
C ASN A 152 7.54 -12.36 -5.36
N ALA A 153 7.80 -11.37 -4.52
CA ALA A 153 7.37 -10.01 -4.73
C ALA A 153 8.50 -9.04 -4.38
N TRP A 154 8.49 -7.88 -5.03
CA TRP A 154 9.27 -6.73 -4.58
C TRP A 154 8.50 -6.04 -3.46
N LEU A 155 9.18 -5.74 -2.36
CA LEU A 155 8.65 -4.91 -1.30
C LEU A 155 9.32 -3.54 -1.38
N GLY A 156 8.53 -2.48 -1.43
CA GLY A 156 9.00 -1.10 -1.47
C GLY A 156 8.46 -0.29 -0.30
N LEU A 157 9.30 0.55 0.29
CA LEU A 157 8.93 1.56 1.27
C LEU A 157 9.57 2.88 0.87
N TYR A 158 8.74 3.89 0.65
CA TYR A 158 9.14 5.20 0.14
C TYR A 158 8.61 6.32 1.04
N GLU A 159 9.42 7.35 1.25
CA GLU A 159 9.01 8.58 1.95
C GLU A 159 8.61 9.65 0.93
N VAL A 160 7.45 10.24 1.11
CA VAL A 160 6.91 11.28 0.22
C VAL A 160 7.63 12.60 0.42
N ILE A 161 8.18 13.16 -0.67
CA ILE A 161 8.90 14.44 -0.67
C ILE A 161 8.00 15.57 -1.21
N LYS A 162 7.35 15.37 -2.34
CA LYS A 162 6.52 16.29 -3.15
C LYS A 162 7.24 17.53 -3.64
#